data_347df1298f835a3a888fa8c89e62342d
#
_entry.id   347df1298f835a3a888fa8c89e62342d
#
_cell.length_a   1.000
_cell.length_b   1.000
_cell.length_c   1.000
_cell.angle_alpha   90.00
_cell.angle_beta   90.00
_cell.angle_gamma   90.00
#
_symmetry.space_group_name_H-M   'P 1'
#
loop_
_entity.id
_entity.type
_entity.pdbx_description
1 polymer ?
#
loop_
_entity_poly.entity_id
_entity_poly.type
_entity_poly.pdbx_seq_one_letter_code
_entity_poly.pdbx_strand_id
1 'polypeptide(L)'
;MILYTPEKPPKRTHGNPEAHIQADCVLWLWNTYPETRGLYFCVNNENSRSKYESRKQQLRSGAQRKALGIVPGVSDTILMIPRKCYHALCIEFKTSTGRQSDVQKEWQEKVESQGYRYVVIRSLEDFQHEIENYLSHG
;
A
#
# COMPACT_ATOMS: atom_id res chain seq x y z
N MET A 1 -25.31 -6.55 -7.43
CA MET A 1 -23.98 -6.17 -6.90
C MET A 1 -23.51 -4.91 -7.60
N ILE A 2 -23.29 -3.84 -6.86
CA ILE A 2 -22.77 -2.61 -7.45
C ILE A 2 -21.25 -2.79 -7.57
N LEU A 3 -20.75 -2.90 -8.79
CA LEU A 3 -19.32 -2.89 -9.05
C LEU A 3 -18.76 -1.50 -8.70
N TYR A 4 -17.67 -1.45 -7.96
CA TYR A 4 -16.96 -0.20 -7.74
C TYR A 4 -16.27 0.19 -9.05
N THR A 5 -16.85 1.18 -9.72
CA THR A 5 -16.16 1.86 -10.80
C THR A 5 -15.76 3.23 -10.28
N PRO A 6 -14.47 3.53 -10.15
CA PRO A 6 -14.05 4.90 -9.90
C PRO A 6 -14.62 5.77 -11.02
N GLU A 7 -15.18 6.94 -10.69
CA GLU A 7 -15.88 7.83 -11.63
C GLU A 7 -15.06 8.20 -12.87
N LYS A 8 -13.77 8.06 -12.83
CA LYS A 8 -12.87 8.00 -13.99
C LYS A 8 -11.65 7.18 -13.61
N PRO A 9 -11.21 6.23 -14.45
CA PRO A 9 -9.89 5.67 -14.23
C PRO A 9 -8.89 6.84 -14.21
N PRO A 10 -8.00 6.87 -13.24
CA PRO A 10 -7.01 7.94 -13.16
C PRO A 10 -6.29 8.01 -14.52
N LYS A 11 -6.24 9.21 -15.11
CA LYS A 11 -5.42 9.40 -16.31
C LYS A 11 -4.05 8.86 -15.99
N ARG A 12 -3.59 7.89 -16.77
CA ARG A 12 -2.23 7.36 -16.65
C ARG A 12 -1.27 8.54 -16.78
N THR A 13 -0.88 9.09 -15.64
CA THR A 13 0.14 10.14 -15.60
C THR A 13 1.47 9.48 -15.91
N HIS A 14 2.13 9.95 -16.95
CA HIS A 14 3.50 9.57 -17.21
C HIS A 14 4.32 9.88 -15.95
N GLY A 15 4.72 8.87 -15.18
CA GLY A 15 5.64 9.13 -14.10
C GLY A 15 5.60 8.26 -12.84
N ASN A 16 4.58 7.45 -12.59
CA ASN A 16 4.60 6.55 -11.43
C ASN A 16 4.02 5.18 -11.74
N PRO A 17 4.85 4.25 -12.28
CA PRO A 17 4.40 2.90 -12.62
C PRO A 17 3.95 2.09 -11.40
N GLU A 18 4.49 2.33 -10.21
CA GLU A 18 4.05 1.67 -8.97
C GLU A 18 2.61 2.04 -8.61
N ALA A 19 2.26 3.33 -8.75
CA ALA A 19 0.91 3.80 -8.52
C ALA A 19 -0.10 3.20 -9.51
N HIS A 20 0.30 2.93 -10.74
CA HIS A 20 -0.55 2.26 -11.73
C HIS A 20 -0.83 0.82 -11.34
N ILE A 21 0.17 0.07 -10.91
CA ILE A 21 0.02 -1.30 -10.41
C ILE A 21 -0.93 -1.29 -9.20
N GLN A 22 -0.70 -0.40 -8.26
CA GLN A 22 -1.54 -0.27 -7.07
C GLN A 22 -3.00 0.01 -7.42
N ALA A 23 -3.26 0.96 -8.32
CA ALA A 23 -4.63 1.31 -8.74
C ALA A 23 -5.37 0.13 -9.40
N ASP A 24 -4.69 -0.61 -10.26
CA ASP A 24 -5.24 -1.80 -10.89
C ASP A 24 -5.56 -2.88 -9.85
N CYS A 25 -4.70 -3.05 -8.86
CA CYS A 25 -4.91 -4.00 -7.76
C CYS A 25 -6.09 -3.63 -6.88
N VAL A 26 -6.25 -2.37 -6.52
CA VAL A 26 -7.38 -1.86 -5.73
C VAL A 26 -8.70 -2.15 -6.47
N LEU A 27 -8.76 -1.79 -7.75
CA LEU A 27 -9.94 -1.98 -8.57
C LEU A 27 -10.33 -3.46 -8.66
N TRP A 28 -9.36 -4.32 -8.95
CA TRP A 28 -9.57 -5.77 -9.03
C TRP A 28 -10.07 -6.33 -7.69
N LEU A 29 -9.41 -5.99 -6.59
CA LEU A 29 -9.74 -6.54 -5.28
C LEU A 29 -11.14 -6.15 -4.83
N TRP A 30 -11.48 -4.88 -4.94
CA TRP A 30 -12.79 -4.37 -4.51
C TRP A 30 -13.94 -4.88 -5.37
N ASN A 31 -13.67 -5.26 -6.62
CA ASN A 31 -14.68 -5.87 -7.49
C ASN A 31 -14.78 -7.38 -7.34
N THR A 32 -13.66 -8.06 -7.07
CA THR A 32 -13.63 -9.52 -6.91
C THR A 32 -14.05 -9.96 -5.51
N TYR A 33 -13.64 -9.21 -4.51
CA TYR A 33 -13.95 -9.46 -3.09
C TYR A 33 -14.58 -8.21 -2.47
N PRO A 34 -15.87 -7.95 -2.70
CA PRO A 34 -16.54 -6.73 -2.22
C PRO A 34 -16.45 -6.51 -0.71
N GLU A 35 -16.31 -7.57 0.07
CA GLU A 35 -16.13 -7.54 1.52
C GLU A 35 -14.82 -6.86 1.95
N THR A 36 -13.86 -6.74 1.04
CA THR A 36 -12.58 -6.05 1.32
C THR A 36 -12.68 -4.54 1.28
N ARG A 37 -13.79 -4.01 0.76
CA ARG A 37 -14.02 -2.56 0.74
C ARG A 37 -14.09 -2.02 2.15
N GLY A 38 -13.31 -0.98 2.43
CA GLY A 38 -13.17 -0.42 3.78
C GLY A 38 -12.17 -1.15 4.68
N LEU A 39 -11.80 -2.39 4.34
CA LEU A 39 -10.78 -3.17 5.06
C LEU A 39 -9.44 -3.21 4.31
N TYR A 40 -9.45 -2.93 3.03
CA TYR A 40 -8.26 -2.74 2.22
C TYR A 40 -8.15 -1.26 1.84
N PHE A 41 -7.06 -0.64 2.21
CA PHE A 41 -6.87 0.79 2.02
C PHE A 41 -5.40 1.17 1.84
N CYS A 42 -5.19 2.33 1.22
CA CYS A 42 -3.89 2.94 1.07
C CYS A 42 -3.49 3.65 2.36
N VAL A 43 -2.24 3.44 2.77
CA VAL A 43 -1.63 4.22 3.85
C VAL A 43 -0.97 5.45 3.22
N ASN A 44 -1.48 6.63 3.54
CA ASN A 44 -0.89 7.87 3.01
C ASN A 44 0.42 8.16 3.75
N ASN A 45 1.50 7.69 3.18
CA ASN A 45 2.85 7.89 3.71
C ASN A 45 3.72 8.76 2.79
N GLU A 46 3.12 9.34 1.76
CA GLU A 46 3.85 10.19 0.82
C GLU A 46 4.33 11.47 1.50
N ASN A 47 5.64 11.68 1.45
CA ASN A 47 6.22 13.00 1.52
C ASN A 47 5.82 13.76 0.25
N SER A 48 4.59 14.26 0.21
CA SER A 48 4.18 15.22 -0.80
C SER A 48 4.93 16.53 -0.53
N ARG A 49 6.23 16.50 -0.82
CA ARG A 49 7.01 17.73 -0.90
C ARG A 49 6.53 18.44 -2.14
N SER A 50 5.65 19.40 -1.95
CA SER A 50 5.34 20.33 -3.01
C SER A 50 6.66 20.96 -3.48
N LYS A 51 6.90 20.94 -4.79
CA LYS A 51 8.07 21.64 -5.39
C LYS A 51 8.08 23.13 -5.08
N TYR A 52 7.01 23.65 -4.52
CA TYR A 52 6.79 25.07 -4.21
C TYR A 52 6.94 25.39 -2.73
N GLU A 53 7.17 24.38 -1.87
CA GLU A 53 7.39 24.65 -0.45
C GLU A 53 8.84 25.11 -0.19
N SER A 54 8.99 26.16 0.61
CA SER A 54 10.31 26.60 1.08
C SER A 54 10.92 25.51 1.99
N ARG A 55 12.27 25.48 2.09
CA ARG A 55 12.98 24.56 3.00
C ARG A 55 12.44 24.66 4.44
N LYS A 56 12.07 25.86 4.89
CA LYS A 56 11.52 26.07 6.23
C LYS A 56 10.14 25.45 6.39
N GLN A 57 9.30 25.53 5.37
CA GLN A 57 7.97 24.89 5.33
C GLN A 57 8.11 23.37 5.28
N GLN A 58 9.08 22.85 4.53
CA GLN A 58 9.37 21.40 4.47
C GLN A 58 9.82 20.85 5.81
N LEU A 59 10.63 21.60 6.57
CA LEU A 59 11.05 21.21 7.91
C LEU A 59 9.90 21.23 8.92
N ARG A 60 9.01 22.22 8.82
CA ARG A 60 7.81 22.30 9.66
C ARG A 60 6.82 21.19 9.37
N SER A 61 6.54 20.90 8.10
CA SER A 61 5.66 19.80 7.72
C SER A 61 6.25 18.45 8.10
N GLY A 62 7.57 18.25 8.00
CA GLY A 62 8.26 17.06 8.47
C GLY A 62 8.13 16.84 9.98
N ALA A 63 8.33 17.89 10.77
CA ALA A 63 8.17 17.84 12.23
C ALA A 63 6.72 17.58 12.63
N GLN A 64 5.76 18.20 11.95
CA GLN A 64 4.33 18.01 12.17
C GLN A 64 3.91 16.57 11.84
N ARG A 65 4.38 16.01 10.73
CA ARG A 65 4.11 14.63 10.34
C ARG A 65 4.64 13.63 11.38
N LYS A 66 5.84 13.83 11.88
CA LYS A 66 6.40 13.05 13.00
C LYS A 66 5.52 13.11 14.25
N ALA A 67 5.09 14.32 14.62
CA ALA A 67 4.24 14.54 15.78
C ALA A 67 2.87 13.85 15.64
N LEU A 68 2.37 13.68 14.43
CA LEU A 68 1.12 12.98 14.14
C LEU A 68 1.30 11.45 14.05
N GLY A 69 2.50 10.93 14.26
CA GLY A 69 2.76 9.49 14.23
C GLY A 69 2.94 8.90 12.83
N ILE A 70 3.27 9.73 11.85
CA ILE A 70 3.59 9.24 10.51
C ILE A 70 4.97 8.57 10.55
N VAL A 71 5.00 7.29 10.19
CA VAL A 71 6.19 6.44 10.25
C VAL A 71 6.73 6.22 8.84
N PRO A 72 8.02 6.50 8.58
CA PRO A 72 8.61 6.18 7.29
C PRO A 72 8.73 4.66 7.09
N GLY A 73 8.59 4.22 5.84
CA GLY A 73 8.78 2.81 5.47
C GLY A 73 7.57 1.91 5.65
N VAL A 74 6.43 2.44 6.09
CA VAL A 74 5.16 1.69 6.16
C VAL A 74 4.75 1.26 4.75
N SER A 75 4.17 0.06 4.63
CA SER A 75 3.68 -0.47 3.35
C SER A 75 2.65 0.46 2.68
N ASP A 76 2.55 0.37 1.36
CA ASP A 76 1.63 1.22 0.58
C ASP A 76 0.16 0.98 0.94
N THR A 77 -0.20 -0.28 1.17
CA THR A 77 -1.57 -0.68 1.48
C THR A 77 -1.60 -1.74 2.58
N ILE A 78 -2.74 -1.85 3.24
CA ILE A 78 -2.99 -2.86 4.28
C ILE A 78 -4.35 -3.49 4.05
N LEU A 79 -4.42 -4.82 4.10
CA LEU A 79 -5.66 -5.58 4.16
C LEU A 79 -5.88 -6.05 5.60
N MET A 80 -6.85 -5.46 6.27
CA MET A 80 -7.15 -5.72 7.67
C MET A 80 -8.13 -6.89 7.84
N ILE A 81 -7.80 -8.02 7.26
CA ILE A 81 -8.54 -9.27 7.41
C ILE A 81 -7.57 -10.32 7.95
N PRO A 82 -7.79 -10.83 9.16
CA PRO A 82 -6.92 -11.87 9.70
C PRO A 82 -7.14 -13.20 8.98
N ARG A 83 -6.05 -13.92 8.72
CA ARG A 83 -6.09 -15.26 8.13
C ARG A 83 -4.97 -16.13 8.71
N LYS A 84 -5.28 -17.40 8.99
CA LYS A 84 -4.34 -18.34 9.66
C LYS A 84 -3.74 -17.71 10.91
N CYS A 85 -2.42 -17.64 10.95
CA CYS A 85 -1.66 -17.02 12.04
C CYS A 85 -1.33 -15.55 11.80
N TYR A 86 -1.85 -14.93 10.74
CA TYR A 86 -1.56 -13.53 10.41
C TYR A 86 -2.69 -12.60 10.84
N HIS A 87 -2.32 -11.47 11.44
CA HIS A 87 -3.26 -10.46 11.87
C HIS A 87 -3.79 -9.61 10.71
N ALA A 88 -2.95 -9.32 9.75
CA ALA A 88 -3.29 -8.56 8.54
C ALA A 88 -2.22 -8.81 7.46
N LEU A 89 -2.51 -8.34 6.24
CA LEU A 89 -1.58 -8.41 5.11
C LEU A 89 -1.13 -7.00 4.73
N CYS A 90 0.17 -6.76 4.84
CA CYS A 90 0.82 -5.51 4.44
C CYS A 90 1.40 -5.67 3.03
N ILE A 91 1.12 -4.74 2.14
CA ILE A 91 1.47 -4.84 0.73
C ILE A 91 2.24 -3.62 0.28
N GLU A 92 3.46 -3.85 -0.17
CA GLU A 92 4.34 -2.86 -0.79
C GLU A 92 4.38 -3.07 -2.29
N PHE A 93 4.22 -2.02 -3.07
CA PHE A 93 4.30 -2.08 -4.53
C PHE A 93 5.66 -1.63 -5.03
N LYS A 94 6.21 -2.38 -5.95
CA LYS A 94 7.46 -2.07 -6.64
C LYS A 94 7.34 -2.39 -8.13
N THR A 95 8.11 -1.68 -8.95
CA THR A 95 8.32 -2.09 -10.34
C THR A 95 9.15 -3.37 -10.40
N SER A 96 9.29 -3.97 -11.57
CA SER A 96 10.09 -5.19 -11.78
C SER A 96 11.55 -5.04 -11.34
N THR A 97 12.09 -3.82 -11.37
CA THR A 97 13.49 -3.51 -11.02
C THR A 97 13.61 -2.73 -9.69
N GLY A 98 12.50 -2.25 -9.14
CA GLY A 98 12.49 -1.49 -7.89
C GLY A 98 12.91 -2.34 -6.68
N ARG A 99 13.55 -1.71 -5.71
CA ARG A 99 14.01 -2.37 -4.48
C ARG A 99 13.45 -1.65 -3.26
N GLN A 100 13.23 -2.41 -2.18
CA GLN A 100 12.91 -1.83 -0.90
C GLN A 100 14.05 -0.96 -0.40
N SER A 101 13.69 0.18 0.21
CA SER A 101 14.63 0.99 0.99
C SER A 101 14.93 0.29 2.33
N ASP A 102 15.99 0.75 3.01
CA ASP A 102 16.37 0.20 4.32
C ASP A 102 15.27 0.41 5.37
N VAL A 103 14.62 1.58 5.37
CA VAL A 103 13.49 1.86 6.28
C VAL A 103 12.28 0.96 6.00
N GLN A 104 12.03 0.60 4.75
CA GLN A 104 10.96 -0.35 4.39
C GLN A 104 11.29 -1.76 4.90
N LYS A 105 12.54 -2.19 4.79
CA LYS A 105 12.98 -3.49 5.31
C LYS A 105 12.90 -3.55 6.84
N GLU A 106 13.29 -2.49 7.53
CA GLU A 106 13.17 -2.39 8.98
C GLU A 106 11.72 -2.46 9.43
N TRP A 107 10.82 -1.78 8.74
CA TRP A 107 9.40 -1.84 9.04
C TRP A 107 8.82 -3.22 8.78
N GLN A 108 9.21 -3.87 7.68
CA GLN A 108 8.86 -5.26 7.38
C GLN A 108 9.24 -6.20 8.53
N GLU A 109 10.47 -6.12 9.01
CA GLU A 109 10.93 -6.95 10.13
C GLU A 109 10.08 -6.75 11.38
N LYS A 110 9.74 -5.50 11.70
CA LYS A 110 8.89 -5.19 12.85
C LYS A 110 7.51 -5.80 12.75
N VAL A 111 6.82 -5.64 11.63
CA VAL A 111 5.45 -6.15 11.48
C VAL A 111 5.43 -7.68 11.38
N GLU A 112 6.40 -8.28 10.72
CA GLU A 112 6.53 -9.75 10.67
C GLU A 112 6.77 -10.34 12.07
N SER A 113 7.56 -9.67 12.91
CA SER A 113 7.78 -10.09 14.30
C SER A 113 6.51 -10.04 15.15
N GLN A 114 5.51 -9.26 14.75
CA GLN A 114 4.23 -9.12 15.44
C GLN A 114 3.10 -9.97 14.83
N GLY A 115 3.42 -10.85 13.89
CA GLY A 115 2.45 -11.77 13.30
C GLY A 115 1.69 -11.21 12.10
N TYR A 116 2.18 -10.17 11.47
CA TYR A 116 1.64 -9.67 10.21
C TYR A 116 2.36 -10.30 9.03
N ARG A 117 1.64 -10.51 7.94
CA ARG A 117 2.27 -10.90 6.67
C ARG A 117 2.66 -9.66 5.88
N TYR A 118 3.85 -9.65 5.31
CA TYR A 118 4.34 -8.58 4.46
C TYR A 118 4.74 -9.14 3.10
N VAL A 119 4.30 -8.49 2.02
CA VAL A 119 4.63 -8.92 0.66
C VAL A 119 5.00 -7.72 -0.20
N VAL A 120 5.91 -7.95 -1.14
CA VAL A 120 6.25 -7.01 -2.19
C VAL A 120 5.58 -7.48 -3.47
N ILE A 121 4.75 -6.63 -4.05
CA ILE A 121 3.97 -6.91 -5.26
C ILE A 121 4.53 -6.10 -6.41
N ARG A 122 4.78 -6.78 -7.53
CA ARG A 122 5.40 -6.19 -8.73
C ARG A 122 4.50 -6.17 -9.95
N SER A 123 3.34 -6.83 -9.88
CA SER A 123 2.36 -6.91 -10.96
C SER A 123 0.97 -7.21 -10.41
N LEU A 124 -0.06 -6.97 -11.23
CA LEU A 124 -1.42 -7.37 -10.90
C LEU A 124 -1.54 -8.89 -10.71
N GLU A 125 -0.85 -9.67 -11.53
CA GLU A 125 -0.85 -11.14 -11.42
C GLU A 125 -0.29 -11.62 -10.09
N ASP A 126 0.82 -11.06 -9.64
CA ASP A 126 1.40 -11.33 -8.33
C ASP A 126 0.41 -11.01 -7.21
N PHE A 127 -0.27 -9.87 -7.31
CA PHE A 127 -1.26 -9.45 -6.35
C PHE A 127 -2.45 -10.41 -6.29
N GLN A 128 -2.99 -10.78 -7.43
CA GLN A 128 -4.11 -11.73 -7.53
C GLN A 128 -3.75 -13.05 -6.87
N HIS A 129 -2.57 -13.57 -7.19
CA HIS A 129 -2.08 -14.82 -6.64
C HIS A 129 -1.92 -14.76 -5.12
N GLU A 130 -1.32 -13.69 -4.61
CA GLU A 130 -1.12 -13.50 -3.17
C GLU A 130 -2.46 -13.36 -2.43
N ILE A 131 -3.41 -12.59 -2.96
CA ILE A 131 -4.73 -12.40 -2.36
C ILE A 131 -5.52 -13.71 -2.33
N GLU A 132 -5.55 -14.43 -3.44
CA GLU A 132 -6.24 -15.73 -3.52
C GLU A 132 -5.66 -16.72 -2.51
N ASN A 133 -4.34 -16.78 -2.41
CA ASN A 133 -3.67 -17.62 -1.43
C ASN A 133 -3.96 -17.17 0.01
N TYR A 134 -3.87 -15.86 0.30
CA TYR A 134 -4.10 -15.33 1.64
C TYR A 134 -5.54 -15.54 2.10
N LEU A 135 -6.53 -15.24 1.27
CA LEU A 135 -7.96 -15.33 1.62
C LEU A 135 -8.49 -16.76 1.64
N SER A 136 -7.87 -17.69 0.93
CA SER A 136 -8.29 -19.10 0.90
C SER A 136 -8.01 -19.85 2.20
N HIS A 137 -7.19 -19.30 3.06
CA HIS A 137 -6.79 -19.91 4.31
C HIS A 137 -7.52 -19.23 5.48
N GLY A 138 -8.79 -19.51 5.59
CA GLY A 138 -9.66 -19.01 6.67
C GLY A 138 -9.31 -19.49 8.05
#